data_a4770cb1edc3560750105d23b4b1a761
#
_entry.id   a4770cb1edc3560750105d23b4b1a761
#
_cell.length_a   1.000
_cell.length_b   1.000
_cell.length_c   1.000
_cell.angle_alpha   90.00
_cell.angle_beta   90.00
_cell.angle_gamma   90.00
#
_symmetry.space_group_name_H-M   'P 1'
#
loop_
_entity.id
_entity.type
_entity.pdbx_description
1 polymer ?
#
loop_
_entity_poly.entity_id
_entity_poly.type
_entity_poly.pdbx_seq_one_letter_code
_entity_poly.pdbx_strand_id
1 'polypeptide(L)'
;DESGFLEEPVLLTNTHSVGAVYEASIQWRRQRGYHPQDAGQGWASLPVVAETWDGRLNDIHGHHIRAQHVFAALDQAHAGRVEEGNVGGGTGMVCHGFKGGIGTASRLLPGGDTLGVLVQANYGRREDLQITGVPVGSRIRGYEMSIQQPSPYQGNSIIVVIATDA
;
A
#
# COMPACT_ATOMS: atom_id res chain seq x y z
N ASP A 1 5.85 5.53 -19.09
CA ASP A 1 5.14 6.77 -18.87
C ASP A 1 5.66 7.86 -19.81
N GLU A 2 4.81 8.31 -20.75
CA GLU A 2 5.23 9.16 -21.86
C GLU A 2 5.49 10.60 -21.42
N SER A 3 4.84 11.06 -20.34
CA SER A 3 5.02 12.42 -19.80
C SER A 3 6.26 12.55 -18.89
N GLY A 4 6.72 11.46 -18.33
CA GLY A 4 7.74 11.46 -17.28
C GLY A 4 7.25 11.93 -15.91
N PHE A 5 5.93 12.14 -15.75
CA PHE A 5 5.29 12.57 -14.50
C PHE A 5 4.24 11.56 -14.05
N LEU A 6 4.11 11.39 -12.74
CA LEU A 6 3.00 10.66 -12.13
C LEU A 6 1.85 11.65 -11.90
N GLU A 7 0.87 11.67 -12.80
CA GLU A 7 -0.28 12.58 -12.75
C GLU A 7 -1.50 11.99 -12.07
N GLU A 8 -1.44 10.70 -11.75
CA GLU A 8 -2.54 9.93 -11.21
C GLU A 8 -2.30 9.53 -9.74
N PRO A 9 -3.38 9.21 -9.00
CA PRO A 9 -3.20 8.71 -7.65
C PRO A 9 -2.46 7.38 -7.61
N VAL A 10 -1.69 7.18 -6.54
CA VAL A 10 -1.12 5.89 -6.15
C VAL A 10 -2.08 5.23 -5.17
N LEU A 11 -2.57 4.04 -5.53
CA LEU A 11 -3.52 3.28 -4.73
C LEU A 11 -2.88 1.97 -4.28
N LEU A 12 -3.18 1.57 -3.04
CA LEU A 12 -2.70 0.32 -2.45
C LEU A 12 -3.90 -0.58 -2.20
N THR A 13 -3.78 -1.86 -2.60
CA THR A 13 -4.88 -2.81 -2.46
C THR A 13 -4.35 -4.24 -2.25
N ASN A 14 -5.24 -5.23 -2.19
CA ASN A 14 -4.86 -6.63 -2.23
C ASN A 14 -4.74 -7.16 -3.66
N THR A 15 -4.04 -8.26 -3.84
CA THR A 15 -3.66 -8.84 -5.14
C THR A 15 -4.85 -9.00 -6.10
N HIS A 16 -5.96 -9.57 -5.64
CA HIS A 16 -7.09 -9.86 -6.53
C HIS A 16 -8.01 -8.66 -6.79
N SER A 17 -7.73 -7.51 -6.15
CA SER A 17 -8.53 -6.29 -6.35
C SER A 17 -7.88 -5.27 -7.27
N VAL A 18 -6.67 -5.53 -7.79
CA VAL A 18 -5.93 -4.58 -8.64
C VAL A 18 -6.79 -4.08 -9.80
N GLY A 19 -7.43 -4.98 -10.55
CA GLY A 19 -8.27 -4.60 -11.69
C GLY A 19 -9.46 -3.74 -11.30
N ALA A 20 -10.15 -4.09 -10.20
CA ALA A 20 -11.31 -3.32 -9.71
C ALA A 20 -10.92 -1.92 -9.24
N VAL A 21 -9.77 -1.81 -8.54
CA VAL A 21 -9.25 -0.52 -8.06
C VAL A 21 -8.79 0.35 -9.23
N TYR A 22 -8.11 -0.24 -10.20
CA TYR A 22 -7.62 0.44 -11.39
C TYR A 22 -8.78 1.06 -12.19
N GLU A 23 -9.78 0.25 -12.54
CA GLU A 23 -10.96 0.71 -13.26
C GLU A 23 -11.73 1.79 -12.49
N ALA A 24 -11.97 1.57 -11.19
CA ALA A 24 -12.70 2.51 -10.36
C ALA A 24 -11.98 3.86 -10.22
N SER A 25 -10.64 3.88 -10.17
CA SER A 25 -9.87 5.12 -10.16
C SER A 25 -10.10 5.95 -11.43
N ILE A 26 -10.09 5.31 -12.59
CA ILE A 26 -10.39 5.98 -13.87
C ILE A 26 -11.82 6.51 -13.88
N GLN A 27 -12.80 5.71 -13.41
CA GLN A 27 -14.20 6.12 -13.33
C GLN A 27 -14.38 7.32 -12.39
N TRP A 28 -13.73 7.32 -11.22
CA TRP A 28 -13.79 8.42 -10.26
C TRP A 28 -13.28 9.72 -10.86
N ARG A 29 -12.12 9.69 -11.52
CA ARG A 29 -11.58 10.87 -12.20
C ARG A 29 -12.54 11.40 -13.25
N ARG A 30 -13.09 10.51 -14.08
CA ARG A 30 -14.05 10.87 -15.11
C ARG A 30 -15.29 11.59 -14.52
N GLN A 31 -15.82 11.08 -13.40
CA GLN A 31 -16.98 11.68 -12.73
C GLN A 31 -16.68 13.05 -12.11
N ARG A 32 -15.44 13.29 -11.71
CA ARG A 32 -14.98 14.55 -11.10
C ARG A 32 -14.53 15.60 -12.13
N GLY A 33 -14.63 15.31 -13.41
CA GLY A 33 -14.23 16.23 -14.46
C GLY A 33 -12.72 16.41 -14.63
N TYR A 34 -11.93 15.53 -14.03
CA TYR A 34 -10.48 15.50 -14.24
C TYR A 34 -10.15 14.91 -15.62
N HIS A 35 -10.69 15.54 -16.65
CA HIS A 35 -10.34 15.24 -18.02
C HIS A 35 -9.49 16.38 -18.54
N PRO A 36 -8.33 16.11 -19.12
CA PRO A 36 -7.63 17.10 -19.91
C PRO A 36 -8.37 17.28 -21.24
N GLN A 37 -9.61 17.81 -21.19
CA GLN A 37 -10.37 18.17 -22.40
C GLN A 37 -9.67 19.30 -23.15
N ASP A 38 -8.80 20.04 -22.49
CA ASP A 38 -8.08 21.17 -23.05
C ASP A 38 -6.74 20.80 -23.68
N ALA A 39 -6.30 19.56 -23.59
CA ALA A 39 -5.01 19.13 -24.14
C ALA A 39 -5.06 18.77 -25.63
N GLY A 40 -6.18 18.99 -26.34
CA GLY A 40 -6.31 18.86 -27.80
C GLY A 40 -6.03 17.49 -28.41
N GLN A 41 -5.55 16.57 -27.65
CA GLN A 41 -5.31 15.15 -27.99
C GLN A 41 -5.63 14.33 -26.76
N GLY A 42 -6.47 13.32 -26.89
CA GLY A 42 -6.97 12.48 -25.79
C GLY A 42 -5.86 11.84 -24.95
N TRP A 43 -5.20 12.63 -24.12
CA TRP A 43 -4.22 12.15 -23.16
C TRP A 43 -4.92 11.29 -22.12
N ALA A 44 -4.45 10.10 -21.94
CA ALA A 44 -4.94 9.17 -20.93
C ALA A 44 -3.80 8.80 -20.00
N SER A 45 -3.76 9.41 -18.81
CA SER A 45 -2.87 8.97 -17.75
C SER A 45 -3.43 7.73 -17.06
N LEU A 46 -2.54 6.91 -16.51
CA LEU A 46 -2.87 5.64 -15.90
C LEU A 46 -2.57 5.66 -14.40
N PRO A 47 -3.52 5.26 -13.52
CA PRO A 47 -3.25 5.19 -12.10
C PRO A 47 -2.21 4.13 -11.77
N VAL A 48 -1.44 4.35 -10.71
CA VAL A 48 -0.58 3.33 -10.14
C VAL A 48 -1.36 2.56 -9.08
N VAL A 49 -1.55 1.27 -9.29
CA VAL A 49 -2.19 0.38 -8.32
C VAL A 49 -1.17 -0.66 -7.89
N ALA A 50 -0.64 -0.49 -6.67
CA ALA A 50 0.28 -1.43 -6.06
C ALA A 50 -0.48 -2.41 -5.15
N GLU A 51 0.02 -3.63 -5.03
CA GLU A 51 -0.67 -4.68 -4.30
C GLU A 51 0.24 -5.42 -3.31
N THR A 52 -0.40 -5.96 -2.28
CA THR A 52 0.19 -6.95 -1.37
C THR A 52 -0.79 -8.08 -1.13
N TRP A 53 -0.25 -9.30 -0.97
CA TRP A 53 -1.06 -10.49 -0.77
C TRP A 53 -1.61 -10.57 0.66
N ASP A 54 -2.94 -10.64 0.80
CA ASP A 54 -3.64 -10.65 2.08
C ASP A 54 -4.34 -11.98 2.42
N GLY A 55 -4.20 -13.01 1.59
CA GLY A 55 -4.94 -14.26 1.68
C GLY A 55 -4.65 -15.12 2.92
N ARG A 56 -3.80 -14.66 3.84
CA ARG A 56 -3.59 -15.32 5.14
C ARG A 56 -4.64 -14.91 6.17
N LEU A 57 -5.06 -13.67 6.16
CA LEU A 57 -5.95 -13.07 7.16
C LEU A 57 -7.30 -12.63 6.57
N ASN A 58 -7.39 -12.47 5.26
CA ASN A 58 -8.58 -12.05 4.55
C ASN A 58 -9.04 -13.13 3.55
N ASP A 59 -10.29 -13.05 3.15
CA ASP A 59 -10.83 -13.80 2.01
C ASP A 59 -10.44 -13.08 0.71
N ILE A 60 -9.24 -13.37 0.22
CA ILE A 60 -8.67 -12.75 -0.98
C ILE A 60 -9.49 -13.05 -2.25
N HIS A 61 -10.22 -14.16 -2.28
CA HIS A 61 -11.04 -14.59 -3.43
C HIS A 61 -12.46 -14.00 -3.42
N GLY A 62 -12.87 -13.36 -2.33
CA GLY A 62 -14.23 -12.83 -2.19
C GLY A 62 -14.52 -11.57 -3.00
N HIS A 63 -13.51 -10.97 -3.64
CA HIS A 63 -13.64 -9.75 -4.45
C HIS A 63 -14.42 -8.65 -3.72
N HIS A 64 -14.06 -8.42 -2.46
CA HIS A 64 -14.80 -7.50 -1.57
C HIS A 64 -14.62 -6.03 -1.93
N ILE A 65 -13.53 -5.66 -2.61
CA ILE A 65 -13.28 -4.29 -3.04
C ILE A 65 -14.16 -3.95 -4.25
N ARG A 66 -14.89 -2.85 -4.11
CA ARG A 66 -15.83 -2.33 -5.10
C ARG A 66 -15.53 -0.86 -5.36
N ALA A 67 -16.04 -0.30 -6.47
CA ALA A 67 -15.84 1.09 -6.87
C ALA A 67 -16.14 2.09 -5.75
N GLN A 68 -17.19 1.85 -4.96
CA GLN A 68 -17.55 2.71 -3.82
C GLN A 68 -16.43 2.84 -2.77
N HIS A 69 -15.66 1.78 -2.54
CA HIS A 69 -14.55 1.82 -1.58
C HIS A 69 -13.39 2.68 -2.12
N VAL A 70 -13.12 2.57 -3.42
CA VAL A 70 -12.11 3.39 -4.10
C VAL A 70 -12.52 4.86 -4.11
N PHE A 71 -13.79 5.14 -4.43
CA PHE A 71 -14.32 6.51 -4.42
C PHE A 71 -14.23 7.12 -3.02
N ALA A 72 -14.62 6.37 -1.99
CA ALA A 72 -14.54 6.83 -0.61
C ALA A 72 -13.08 7.12 -0.19
N ALA A 73 -12.13 6.27 -0.58
CA ALA A 73 -10.73 6.47 -0.28
C ALA A 73 -10.16 7.74 -0.95
N LEU A 74 -10.50 7.96 -2.23
CA LEU A 74 -10.06 9.13 -2.98
C LEU A 74 -10.73 10.42 -2.47
N ASP A 75 -12.03 10.37 -2.16
CA ASP A 75 -12.79 11.53 -1.65
C ASP A 75 -12.36 11.95 -0.25
N GLN A 76 -11.87 11.02 0.56
CA GLN A 76 -11.42 11.25 1.93
C GLN A 76 -9.91 11.47 2.03
N ALA A 77 -9.18 11.39 0.94
CA ALA A 77 -7.74 11.63 0.93
C ALA A 77 -7.44 13.07 1.38
N HIS A 78 -6.55 13.21 2.33
CA HIS A 78 -6.19 14.52 2.92
C HIS A 78 -4.71 14.55 3.28
N ALA A 79 -4.17 15.75 3.35
CA ALA A 79 -2.82 15.97 3.85
C ALA A 79 -2.75 15.81 5.38
N GLY A 80 -1.56 15.52 5.89
CA GLY A 80 -1.30 15.43 7.32
C GLY A 80 -0.88 14.04 7.76
N ARG A 81 -1.18 13.70 9.01
CA ARG A 81 -0.79 12.41 9.59
C ARG A 81 -1.54 11.26 8.92
N VAL A 82 -0.79 10.26 8.46
CA VAL A 82 -1.33 9.01 7.93
C VAL A 82 -1.67 8.07 9.09
N GLU A 83 -2.82 7.41 9.03
CA GLU A 83 -3.15 6.32 9.94
C GLU A 83 -2.23 5.12 9.68
N GLU A 84 -1.75 4.50 10.77
CA GLU A 84 -0.80 3.40 10.72
C GLU A 84 -1.38 2.09 11.25
N GLY A 85 -0.70 1.00 10.94
CA GLY A 85 -1.08 -0.34 11.39
C GLY A 85 -2.07 -1.03 10.46
N ASN A 86 -3.13 -1.60 11.02
CA ASN A 86 -4.11 -2.43 10.29
C ASN A 86 -5.20 -1.59 9.64
N VAL A 87 -4.84 -0.67 8.79
CA VAL A 87 -5.76 0.25 8.12
C VAL A 87 -5.66 0.09 6.60
N GLY A 88 -6.77 0.27 5.91
CA GLY A 88 -6.83 0.16 4.46
C GLY A 88 -6.16 -1.11 3.93
N GLY A 89 -5.25 -0.97 2.98
CA GLY A 89 -4.46 -2.08 2.41
C GLY A 89 -3.59 -2.83 3.43
N GLY A 90 -3.29 -2.21 4.59
CA GLY A 90 -2.54 -2.84 5.68
C GLY A 90 -3.31 -3.87 6.51
N THR A 91 -4.65 -3.97 6.34
CA THR A 91 -5.52 -4.76 7.22
C THR A 91 -5.18 -6.26 7.23
N GLY A 92 -4.87 -6.85 6.08
CA GLY A 92 -4.58 -8.28 5.95
C GLY A 92 -3.09 -8.63 5.98
N MET A 93 -2.22 -7.71 6.37
CA MET A 93 -0.78 -7.87 6.26
C MET A 93 -0.17 -8.63 7.44
N VAL A 94 0.87 -9.42 7.14
CA VAL A 94 1.69 -10.14 8.11
C VAL A 94 3.15 -9.79 7.87
N CYS A 95 3.83 -9.29 8.90
CA CYS A 95 5.23 -8.90 8.82
C CYS A 95 6.03 -9.59 9.94
N HIS A 96 7.09 -10.31 9.57
CA HIS A 96 7.89 -11.13 10.48
C HIS A 96 7.06 -12.04 11.40
N GLY A 97 5.97 -12.60 10.89
CA GLY A 97 5.06 -13.46 11.65
C GLY A 97 4.21 -12.72 12.70
N PHE A 98 4.20 -11.40 12.70
CA PHE A 98 3.28 -10.55 13.44
C PHE A 98 2.28 -9.90 12.49
N LYS A 99 1.27 -9.21 13.03
CA LYS A 99 0.43 -8.36 12.17
C LYS A 99 1.30 -7.27 11.56
N GLY A 100 1.25 -7.20 10.23
CA GLY A 100 1.86 -6.14 9.46
C GLY A 100 0.93 -4.93 9.31
N GLY A 101 1.18 -4.12 8.31
CA GLY A 101 0.33 -2.97 7.99
C GLY A 101 1.09 -1.77 7.46
N ILE A 102 0.48 -0.61 7.63
CA ILE A 102 1.03 0.67 7.21
C ILE A 102 1.95 1.23 8.28
N GLY A 103 3.09 1.73 7.87
CA GLY A 103 4.00 2.53 8.70
C GLY A 103 4.53 3.72 7.92
N THR A 104 4.82 4.82 8.60
CA THR A 104 5.33 6.04 7.98
C THR A 104 6.50 6.64 8.75
N ALA A 105 7.33 7.36 8.04
CA ALA A 105 8.38 8.19 8.62
C ALA A 105 8.65 9.40 7.74
N SER A 106 9.09 10.49 8.35
CA SER A 106 9.51 11.67 7.61
C SER A 106 10.76 12.31 8.23
N ARG A 107 11.46 13.06 7.42
CA ARG A 107 12.65 13.83 7.83
C ARG A 107 12.64 15.18 7.14
N LEU A 108 12.94 16.20 7.91
CA LEU A 108 13.31 17.51 7.38
C LEU A 108 14.78 17.43 6.94
N LEU A 109 15.04 17.77 5.68
CA LEU A 109 16.37 17.77 5.10
C LEU A 109 17.11 19.09 5.40
N PRO A 110 18.44 19.14 5.33
CA PRO A 110 19.20 20.36 5.61
C PRO A 110 18.84 21.55 4.72
N GLY A 111 18.31 21.32 3.51
CA GLY A 111 17.81 22.36 2.61
C GLY A 111 16.47 22.98 2.97
N GLY A 112 15.75 22.39 3.92
CA GLY A 112 14.39 22.78 4.31
C GLY A 112 13.29 21.93 3.70
N ASP A 113 13.62 21.08 2.75
CA ASP A 113 12.70 20.16 2.10
C ASP A 113 12.36 18.97 3.01
N THR A 114 11.24 18.34 2.78
CA THR A 114 10.80 17.17 3.54
C THR A 114 10.92 15.90 2.68
N LEU A 115 11.42 14.83 3.28
CA LEU A 115 11.34 13.48 2.73
C LEU A 115 10.35 12.67 3.55
N GLY A 116 9.29 12.18 2.93
CA GLY A 116 8.29 11.29 3.52
C GLY A 116 8.39 9.88 2.93
N VAL A 117 8.18 8.87 3.77
CA VAL A 117 8.12 7.47 3.34
C VAL A 117 6.90 6.81 3.97
N LEU A 118 6.13 6.11 3.16
CA LEU A 118 5.06 5.21 3.59
C LEU A 118 5.43 3.78 3.18
N VAL A 119 5.24 2.85 4.09
CA VAL A 119 5.48 1.42 3.84
C VAL A 119 4.23 0.62 4.14
N GLN A 120 3.80 -0.23 3.21
CA GLN A 120 2.87 -1.33 3.47
C GLN A 120 3.67 -2.62 3.58
N ALA A 121 3.77 -3.17 4.80
CA ALA A 121 4.67 -4.26 5.15
C ALA A 121 3.94 -5.60 5.25
N ASN A 122 4.30 -6.54 4.35
CA ASN A 122 3.76 -7.90 4.29
C ASN A 122 4.88 -8.90 3.96
N TYR A 123 5.92 -8.95 4.78
CA TYR A 123 7.13 -9.72 4.48
C TYR A 123 7.84 -10.24 5.72
N GLY A 124 8.84 -11.09 5.50
CA GLY A 124 9.83 -11.51 6.48
C GLY A 124 9.38 -12.68 7.35
N ARG A 125 10.36 -13.52 7.72
CA ARG A 125 10.18 -14.58 8.69
C ARG A 125 10.48 -14.03 10.09
N ARG A 126 9.90 -14.64 11.10
CA ARG A 126 10.07 -14.19 12.49
C ARG A 126 11.53 -14.14 12.92
N GLU A 127 12.28 -15.18 12.61
CA GLU A 127 13.69 -15.29 12.96
C GLU A 127 14.57 -14.19 12.36
N ASP A 128 14.14 -13.57 11.26
CA ASP A 128 14.86 -12.51 10.56
C ASP A 128 14.61 -11.12 11.16
N LEU A 129 13.66 -11.00 12.13
CA LEU A 129 13.35 -9.71 12.74
C LEU A 129 14.51 -9.21 13.59
N GLN A 130 15.07 -8.07 13.17
CA GLN A 130 16.07 -7.33 13.92
C GLN A 130 15.55 -5.94 14.27
N ILE A 131 15.82 -5.50 15.50
CA ILE A 131 15.53 -4.13 15.94
C ILE A 131 16.86 -3.52 16.40
N THR A 132 17.30 -2.47 15.75
CA THR A 132 18.60 -1.82 15.99
C THR A 132 19.78 -2.80 16.02
N GLY A 133 19.77 -3.79 15.11
CA GLY A 133 20.81 -4.82 15.02
C GLY A 133 20.66 -5.97 16.02
N VAL A 134 19.69 -5.93 16.93
CA VAL A 134 19.41 -7.01 17.88
C VAL A 134 18.47 -8.04 17.22
N PRO A 135 18.82 -9.34 17.18
CA PRO A 135 18.00 -10.39 16.59
C PRO A 135 16.82 -10.74 17.52
N VAL A 136 15.84 -9.85 17.58
CA VAL A 136 14.69 -9.95 18.50
C VAL A 136 13.81 -11.15 18.13
N GLY A 137 13.60 -11.37 16.84
CA GLY A 137 12.71 -12.43 16.35
C GLY A 137 13.11 -13.82 16.78
N SER A 138 14.42 -14.13 16.80
CA SER A 138 14.95 -15.43 17.27
C SER A 138 14.86 -15.63 18.80
N ARG A 139 14.64 -14.55 19.55
CA ARG A 139 14.57 -14.57 21.03
C ARG A 139 13.14 -14.66 21.55
N ILE A 140 12.14 -14.34 20.74
CA ILE A 140 10.73 -14.43 21.14
C ILE A 140 10.32 -15.90 21.11
N ARG A 141 10.11 -16.49 22.29
CA ARG A 141 9.68 -17.88 22.47
C ARG A 141 8.20 -17.92 22.86
N GLY A 142 7.54 -19.05 22.57
CA GLY A 142 6.21 -19.35 23.11
C GLY A 142 5.03 -18.73 22.37
N TYR A 143 5.22 -18.07 21.26
CA TYR A 143 4.14 -17.70 20.38
C TYR A 143 4.05 -18.69 19.22
N GLU A 144 3.55 -19.87 19.52
CA GLU A 144 3.08 -20.77 18.46
C GLU A 144 1.79 -20.16 17.89
N MET A 145 1.96 -19.23 17.00
CA MET A 145 0.83 -18.83 16.18
C MET A 145 0.43 -20.03 15.33
N SER A 146 -0.82 -20.45 15.45
CA SER A 146 -1.48 -21.40 14.55
C SER A 146 -1.42 -20.97 13.05
N ILE A 147 -0.74 -19.89 12.74
CA ILE A 147 -0.42 -19.36 11.42
C ILE A 147 0.86 -19.97 10.84
N GLN A 148 1.52 -20.87 11.56
CA GLN A 148 2.76 -21.54 11.13
C GLN A 148 2.56 -22.70 10.13
N GLN A 149 1.44 -22.80 9.45
CA GLN A 149 1.48 -23.62 8.25
C GLN A 149 2.37 -22.91 7.24
N PRO A 150 3.48 -23.54 6.81
CA PRO A 150 4.26 -22.98 5.71
C PRO A 150 3.30 -22.89 4.51
N SER A 151 2.88 -21.67 4.20
CA SER A 151 2.21 -21.45 2.93
C SER A 151 3.20 -21.90 1.86
N PRO A 152 2.82 -22.74 0.91
CA PRO A 152 3.66 -23.04 -0.24
C PRO A 152 4.02 -21.75 -1.01
N TYR A 153 3.29 -20.68 -0.78
CA TYR A 153 3.58 -19.33 -1.22
C TYR A 153 4.23 -18.53 -0.08
N GLN A 154 5.54 -18.64 0.05
CA GLN A 154 6.34 -17.72 0.87
C GLN A 154 6.51 -16.38 0.11
N GLY A 155 5.43 -15.86 -0.46
CA GLY A 155 5.44 -14.58 -1.13
C GLY A 155 5.63 -13.46 -0.11
N ASN A 156 6.75 -12.78 -0.21
CA ASN A 156 6.96 -11.52 0.49
C ASN A 156 6.52 -10.40 -0.44
N SER A 157 5.73 -9.48 0.07
CA SER A 157 5.33 -8.27 -0.63
C SER A 157 5.52 -7.05 0.26
N ILE A 158 6.06 -6.00 -0.33
CA ILE A 158 6.27 -4.72 0.34
C ILE A 158 6.03 -3.62 -0.68
N ILE A 159 5.32 -2.59 -0.25
CA ILE A 159 5.17 -1.36 -1.03
C ILE A 159 5.86 -0.25 -0.26
N VAL A 160 6.69 0.51 -0.96
CA VAL A 160 7.34 1.70 -0.42
C VAL A 160 6.99 2.88 -1.32
N VAL A 161 6.33 3.88 -0.75
CA VAL A 161 6.06 5.16 -1.41
C VAL A 161 6.98 6.19 -0.79
N ILE A 162 7.76 6.84 -1.64
CA ILE A 162 8.67 7.91 -1.24
C ILE A 162 8.15 9.21 -1.86
N ALA A 163 8.00 10.23 -1.06
CA ALA A 163 7.54 11.55 -1.47
C ALA A 163 8.47 12.63 -0.91
N THR A 164 8.72 13.64 -1.71
CA THR A 164 9.53 14.80 -1.30
C THR A 164 9.01 16.07 -1.98
N ASP A 165 9.25 17.20 -1.35
CA ASP A 165 9.03 18.54 -1.87
C ASP A 165 10.34 19.24 -2.32
N ALA A 166 11.43 18.43 -2.42
CA ALA A 166 12.74 18.86 -2.92
C ALA A 166 12.77 19.02 -4.45
#